data_66045721b80c75ce61800e91238a81f1
#
_entry.id   66045721b80c75ce61800e91238a81f1
#
_cell.length_a   1.000
_cell.length_b   1.000
_cell.length_c   1.000
_cell.angle_alpha   90.00
_cell.angle_beta   90.00
_cell.angle_gamma   90.00
#
_symmetry.space_group_name_H-M   'P 1'
#
loop_
_entity.id
_entity.type
_entity.pdbx_description
1 polymer ?
#
loop_
_entity_poly.entity_id
_entity_poly.type
_entity_poly.pdbx_seq_one_letter_code
_entity_poly.pdbx_strand_id
1 'polypeptide(L)'
;MKSLKTKVIALVLGCMLLSSFVIGSFSILSSKKAVSEDSAQIMNLLCENKSKEISALLSRIEQSVNTLTLYASRQIVDSDKFKKDSSYVDQFTDHLTDIAINAAANTEGAMTVYIRYNPDYTSPTSGLFCSKSSADSTFKSLEPTNLSLYDPSDTSR
;
A
#
# COMPACT_ATOMS: atom_id res chain seq x y z
N MET A 1 -50.04 -61.35 -16.48
CA MET A 1 -49.46 -60.58 -17.64
C MET A 1 -49.68 -59.11 -17.41
N LYS A 2 -48.61 -58.32 -17.29
CA LYS A 2 -48.76 -56.85 -17.11
C LYS A 2 -49.33 -56.25 -18.40
N SER A 3 -50.38 -55.46 -18.30
CA SER A 3 -51.09 -54.84 -19.41
C SER A 3 -50.10 -54.07 -20.31
N LEU A 4 -50.30 -54.07 -21.62
CA LEU A 4 -49.54 -53.36 -22.62
C LEU A 4 -49.42 -51.85 -22.22
N LYS A 5 -50.49 -51.30 -21.67
CA LYS A 5 -50.55 -49.93 -21.14
C LYS A 5 -49.47 -49.65 -20.07
N THR A 6 -49.29 -50.62 -19.11
CA THR A 6 -48.28 -50.46 -18.03
C THR A 6 -46.84 -50.46 -18.55
N LYS A 7 -46.55 -51.24 -19.60
CA LYS A 7 -45.23 -51.27 -20.24
C LYS A 7 -44.90 -49.95 -20.94
N VAL A 8 -45.88 -49.39 -21.67
CA VAL A 8 -45.72 -48.11 -22.37
C VAL A 8 -45.52 -46.96 -21.38
N ILE A 9 -46.30 -46.90 -20.29
CA ILE A 9 -46.16 -45.88 -19.25
C ILE A 9 -44.78 -45.96 -18.61
N ALA A 10 -44.31 -47.16 -18.28
CA ALA A 10 -43.00 -47.37 -17.65
C ALA A 10 -41.85 -46.94 -18.59
N LEU A 11 -41.97 -47.19 -19.89
CA LEU A 11 -40.98 -46.77 -20.88
C LEU A 11 -40.91 -45.23 -21.00
N VAL A 12 -42.07 -44.58 -21.08
CA VAL A 12 -42.13 -43.10 -21.16
C VAL A 12 -41.58 -42.46 -19.92
N LEU A 13 -41.94 -42.93 -18.72
CA LEU A 13 -41.39 -42.42 -17.46
C LEU A 13 -39.87 -42.65 -17.37
N GLY A 14 -39.37 -43.79 -17.80
CA GLY A 14 -37.93 -44.09 -17.87
C GLY A 14 -37.17 -43.12 -18.80
N CYS A 15 -37.71 -42.84 -19.97
CA CYS A 15 -37.12 -41.88 -20.91
C CYS A 15 -37.11 -40.44 -20.33
N MET A 16 -38.21 -40.03 -19.65
CA MET A 16 -38.26 -38.71 -19.02
C MET A 16 -37.22 -38.55 -17.87
N LEU A 17 -37.07 -39.56 -17.03
CA LEU A 17 -36.09 -39.55 -15.98
C LEU A 17 -34.65 -39.52 -16.54
N LEU A 18 -34.34 -40.29 -17.55
CA LEU A 18 -33.01 -40.30 -18.17
C LEU A 18 -32.69 -38.95 -18.81
N SER A 19 -33.61 -38.35 -19.55
CA SER A 19 -33.39 -37.04 -20.17
C SER A 19 -33.21 -35.94 -19.12
N SER A 20 -34.01 -35.93 -18.06
CA SER A 20 -33.86 -34.98 -16.96
C SER A 20 -32.52 -35.13 -16.25
N PHE A 21 -32.03 -36.36 -16.05
CA PHE A 21 -30.74 -36.62 -15.43
C PHE A 21 -29.56 -36.11 -16.29
N VAL A 22 -29.62 -36.36 -17.61
CA VAL A 22 -28.58 -35.91 -18.55
C VAL A 22 -28.54 -34.38 -18.61
N ILE A 23 -29.68 -33.72 -18.75
CA ILE A 23 -29.76 -32.25 -18.81
C ILE A 23 -29.28 -31.63 -17.51
N GLY A 24 -29.74 -32.17 -16.36
CA GLY A 24 -29.34 -31.69 -15.04
C GLY A 24 -27.84 -31.81 -14.79
N SER A 25 -27.24 -32.96 -15.14
CA SER A 25 -25.81 -33.19 -15.00
C SER A 25 -24.98 -32.24 -15.85
N PHE A 26 -25.38 -32.07 -17.11
CA PHE A 26 -24.70 -31.14 -18.02
C PHE A 26 -24.82 -29.69 -17.56
N SER A 27 -26.00 -29.29 -17.09
CA SER A 27 -26.23 -27.92 -16.57
C SER A 27 -25.37 -27.63 -15.36
N ILE A 28 -25.23 -28.58 -14.42
CA ILE A 28 -24.37 -28.40 -13.23
C ILE A 28 -22.90 -28.25 -13.61
N LEU A 29 -22.40 -29.09 -14.52
CA LEU A 29 -21.00 -29.03 -14.98
C LEU A 29 -20.70 -27.71 -15.69
N SER A 30 -21.61 -27.30 -16.59
CA SER A 30 -21.47 -26.04 -17.33
C SER A 30 -21.50 -24.82 -16.37
N SER A 31 -22.44 -24.80 -15.44
CA SER A 31 -22.54 -23.73 -14.45
C SER A 31 -21.31 -23.64 -13.55
N LYS A 32 -20.78 -24.77 -13.08
CA LYS A 32 -19.56 -24.79 -12.29
C LYS A 32 -18.37 -24.21 -13.03
N LYS A 33 -18.24 -24.56 -14.33
CA LYS A 33 -17.15 -24.05 -15.17
C LYS A 33 -17.29 -22.53 -15.35
N ALA A 34 -18.47 -22.06 -15.73
CA ALA A 34 -18.74 -20.63 -15.93
C ALA A 34 -18.46 -19.81 -14.64
N VAL A 35 -18.98 -20.26 -13.49
CA VAL A 35 -18.76 -19.58 -12.20
C VAL A 35 -17.28 -19.57 -11.83
N SER A 36 -16.55 -20.65 -12.10
CA SER A 36 -15.11 -20.71 -11.80
C SER A 36 -14.30 -19.75 -12.69
N GLU A 37 -14.60 -19.68 -13.97
CA GLU A 37 -13.96 -18.77 -14.92
C GLU A 37 -14.27 -17.30 -14.60
N ASP A 38 -15.52 -16.97 -14.34
CA ASP A 38 -15.95 -15.62 -13.94
C ASP A 38 -15.30 -15.19 -12.61
N SER A 39 -15.25 -16.09 -11.63
CA SER A 39 -14.61 -15.82 -10.34
C SER A 39 -13.11 -15.56 -10.51
N ALA A 40 -12.42 -16.32 -11.35
CA ALA A 40 -11.01 -16.11 -11.64
C ALA A 40 -10.76 -14.75 -12.33
N GLN A 41 -11.62 -14.38 -13.29
CA GLN A 41 -11.53 -13.08 -13.97
C GLN A 41 -11.77 -11.93 -12.99
N ILE A 42 -12.80 -12.01 -12.15
CA ILE A 42 -13.09 -10.99 -11.14
C ILE A 42 -11.91 -10.86 -10.16
N MET A 43 -11.34 -11.97 -9.70
CA MET A 43 -10.17 -11.95 -8.82
C MET A 43 -8.97 -11.27 -9.47
N ASN A 44 -8.66 -11.59 -10.73
CA ASN A 44 -7.59 -10.98 -11.49
C ASN A 44 -7.79 -9.46 -11.65
N LEU A 45 -9.00 -9.03 -12.00
CA LEU A 45 -9.35 -7.61 -12.13
C LEU A 45 -9.23 -6.87 -10.78
N LEU A 46 -9.66 -7.49 -9.68
CA LEU A 46 -9.51 -6.93 -8.33
C LEU A 46 -8.03 -6.79 -7.95
N CYS A 47 -7.23 -7.82 -8.19
CA CYS A 47 -5.79 -7.77 -7.93
C CYS A 47 -5.09 -6.70 -8.78
N GLU A 48 -5.43 -6.61 -10.07
CA GLU A 48 -4.87 -5.59 -10.95
C GLU A 48 -5.25 -4.17 -10.50
N ASN A 49 -6.51 -3.94 -10.15
CA ASN A 49 -6.97 -2.64 -9.67
C ASN A 49 -6.29 -2.25 -8.36
N LYS A 50 -6.18 -3.20 -7.41
CA LYS A 50 -5.48 -2.95 -6.14
C LYS A 50 -3.98 -2.73 -6.33
N SER A 51 -3.35 -3.43 -7.24
CA SER A 51 -1.95 -3.20 -7.60
C SER A 51 -1.74 -1.79 -8.17
N LYS A 52 -2.62 -1.34 -9.06
CA LYS A 52 -2.57 0.03 -9.61
C LYS A 52 -2.78 1.10 -8.53
N GLU A 53 -3.72 0.88 -7.62
CA GLU A 53 -3.99 1.78 -6.50
C GLU A 53 -2.76 1.94 -5.59
N ILE A 54 -2.14 0.81 -5.21
CA ILE A 54 -0.92 0.80 -4.41
C ILE A 54 0.25 1.47 -5.16
N SER A 55 0.42 1.16 -6.44
CA SER A 55 1.47 1.77 -7.27
C SER A 55 1.30 3.28 -7.39
N ALA A 56 0.07 3.76 -7.54
CA ALA A 56 -0.22 5.19 -7.57
C ALA A 56 0.09 5.87 -6.23
N LEU A 57 -0.23 5.20 -5.10
CA LEU A 57 0.09 5.69 -3.76
C LEU A 57 1.61 5.81 -3.56
N LEU A 58 2.35 4.76 -3.91
CA LEU A 58 3.82 4.77 -3.82
C LEU A 58 4.45 5.85 -4.69
N SER A 59 3.95 6.04 -5.90
CA SER A 59 4.44 7.09 -6.80
C SER A 59 4.21 8.50 -6.25
N ARG A 60 3.07 8.74 -5.59
CA ARG A 60 2.80 10.03 -4.91
C ARG A 60 3.75 10.27 -3.73
N ILE A 61 4.03 9.22 -2.94
CA ILE A 61 4.98 9.30 -1.84
C ILE A 61 6.38 9.61 -2.37
N GLU A 62 6.83 8.90 -3.41
CA GLU A 62 8.12 9.13 -4.06
C GLU A 62 8.24 10.56 -4.60
N GLN A 63 7.21 11.05 -5.26
CA GLN A 63 7.18 12.42 -5.77
C GLN A 63 7.26 13.45 -4.64
N SER A 64 6.54 13.23 -3.53
CA SER A 64 6.58 14.09 -2.35
C SER A 64 7.98 14.13 -1.73
N VAL A 65 8.61 12.96 -1.55
CA VAL A 65 9.98 12.83 -1.02
C VAL A 65 10.99 13.53 -1.94
N ASN A 66 10.92 13.29 -3.24
CA ASN A 66 11.82 13.91 -4.21
C ASN A 66 11.70 15.43 -4.22
N THR A 67 10.48 15.94 -4.17
CA THR A 67 10.21 17.38 -4.12
C THR A 67 10.78 18.00 -2.84
N LEU A 68 10.55 17.36 -1.69
CA LEU A 68 11.05 17.82 -0.41
C LEU A 68 12.59 17.79 -0.36
N THR A 69 13.21 16.73 -0.88
CA THR A 69 14.67 16.60 -0.96
C THR A 69 15.30 17.67 -1.84
N LEU A 70 14.72 17.91 -3.02
CA LEU A 70 15.18 18.97 -3.93
C LEU A 70 15.03 20.35 -3.30
N TYR A 71 13.93 20.60 -2.61
CA TYR A 71 13.73 21.85 -1.90
C TYR A 71 14.79 22.01 -0.80
N ALA A 72 14.95 21.03 0.08
CA ALA A 72 15.91 21.05 1.17
C ALA A 72 17.34 21.29 0.66
N SER A 73 17.77 20.57 -0.37
CA SER A 73 19.12 20.71 -0.92
C SER A 73 19.37 22.08 -1.54
N ARG A 74 18.37 22.73 -2.12
CA ARG A 74 18.49 24.08 -2.69
C ARG A 74 18.52 25.19 -1.64
N GLN A 75 17.99 24.94 -0.46
CA GLN A 75 18.02 25.90 0.67
C GLN A 75 19.36 25.95 1.41
N ILE A 76 20.20 24.93 1.22
CA ILE A 76 21.55 24.94 1.80
C ILE A 76 22.42 25.87 0.96
N VAL A 77 22.53 27.12 1.40
CA VAL A 77 23.31 28.17 0.70
C VAL A 77 24.80 28.02 1.00
N ASP A 78 25.16 27.57 2.20
CA ASP A 78 26.53 27.48 2.67
C ASP A 78 26.78 26.16 3.40
N SER A 79 27.41 25.22 2.72
CA SER A 79 27.72 23.88 3.25
C SER A 79 28.79 23.93 4.37
N ASP A 80 29.64 24.95 4.39
CA ASP A 80 30.66 25.12 5.43
C ASP A 80 30.03 25.58 6.75
N LYS A 81 28.99 26.43 6.69
CA LYS A 81 28.20 26.80 7.85
C LYS A 81 27.43 25.62 8.40
N PHE A 82 26.91 24.79 7.51
CA PHE A 82 26.21 23.56 7.92
C PHE A 82 27.08 22.62 8.76
N LYS A 83 28.41 22.62 8.52
CA LYS A 83 29.39 21.83 9.29
C LYS A 83 29.79 22.47 10.61
N LYS A 84 29.81 23.80 10.69
CA LYS A 84 30.50 24.53 11.75
C LYS A 84 29.59 25.29 12.71
N ASP A 85 28.35 25.53 12.30
CA ASP A 85 27.40 26.39 13.00
C ASP A 85 26.09 25.63 13.29
N SER A 86 25.97 25.15 14.52
CA SER A 86 24.76 24.43 14.98
C SER A 86 23.52 25.33 14.92
N SER A 87 23.66 26.63 15.19
CA SER A 87 22.52 27.56 15.14
C SER A 87 21.98 27.73 13.72
N TYR A 88 22.85 27.67 12.72
CA TYR A 88 22.44 27.67 11.33
C TYR A 88 21.67 26.39 10.97
N VAL A 89 22.14 25.23 11.46
CA VAL A 89 21.47 23.94 11.27
C VAL A 89 20.09 23.92 11.94
N ASP A 90 19.99 24.47 13.15
CA ASP A 90 18.72 24.53 13.91
C ASP A 90 17.69 25.43 13.18
N GLN A 91 18.09 26.63 12.75
CA GLN A 91 17.21 27.51 11.99
C GLN A 91 16.76 26.91 10.64
N PHE A 92 17.67 26.24 9.96
CA PHE A 92 17.35 25.51 8.73
C PHE A 92 16.34 24.39 8.99
N THR A 93 16.53 23.64 10.09
CA THR A 93 15.66 22.53 10.49
C THR A 93 14.27 23.03 10.85
N ASP A 94 14.17 24.12 11.62
CA ASP A 94 12.88 24.73 11.98
C ASP A 94 12.09 25.13 10.73
N HIS A 95 12.75 25.83 9.81
CA HIS A 95 12.12 26.23 8.55
C HIS A 95 11.70 25.03 7.68
N LEU A 96 12.52 23.99 7.63
CA LEU A 96 12.24 22.78 6.85
C LEU A 96 11.12 21.93 7.49
N THR A 97 10.98 21.99 8.82
CA THR A 97 9.95 21.23 9.54
C THR A 97 8.54 21.59 9.11
N ASP A 98 8.23 22.87 8.98
CA ASP A 98 6.90 23.32 8.53
C ASP A 98 6.59 22.84 7.11
N ILE A 99 7.59 22.87 6.24
CA ILE A 99 7.45 22.42 4.85
C ILE A 99 7.28 20.91 4.79
N ALA A 100 8.06 20.17 5.59
CA ALA A 100 7.97 18.71 5.66
C ALA A 100 6.59 18.26 6.19
N ILE A 101 6.08 18.94 7.24
CA ILE A 101 4.72 18.69 7.76
C ILE A 101 3.66 18.95 6.71
N ASN A 102 3.75 20.06 5.98
CA ASN A 102 2.81 20.38 4.92
C ASN A 102 2.87 19.38 3.77
N ALA A 103 4.06 18.97 3.35
CA ALA A 103 4.24 17.96 2.32
C ALA A 103 3.65 16.60 2.75
N ALA A 104 3.91 16.18 3.98
CA ALA A 104 3.39 14.93 4.53
C ALA A 104 1.86 14.98 4.73
N ALA A 105 1.31 16.11 5.17
CA ALA A 105 -0.13 16.30 5.38
C ALA A 105 -0.90 16.20 4.04
N ASN A 106 -0.28 16.63 2.94
CA ASN A 106 -0.85 16.54 1.58
C ASN A 106 -0.53 15.20 0.87
N THR A 107 0.20 14.30 1.52
CA THR A 107 0.52 12.98 0.99
C THR A 107 -0.40 11.94 1.61
N GLU A 108 -1.26 11.33 0.81
CA GLU A 108 -2.22 10.31 1.25
C GLU A 108 -1.49 9.14 1.92
N GLY A 109 -1.96 8.73 3.08
CA GLY A 109 -1.40 7.61 3.84
C GLY A 109 -0.12 7.94 4.61
N ALA A 110 0.46 9.13 4.49
CA ALA A 110 1.63 9.51 5.26
C ALA A 110 1.30 9.62 6.75
N MET A 111 2.00 8.86 7.57
CA MET A 111 1.89 8.89 9.04
C MET A 111 3.14 9.47 9.69
N THR A 112 4.24 9.48 8.97
CA THR A 112 5.54 9.93 9.45
C THR A 112 6.30 10.60 8.31
N VAL A 113 7.03 11.64 8.62
CA VAL A 113 8.03 12.26 7.75
C VAL A 113 9.29 12.52 8.56
N TYR A 114 10.43 12.20 7.98
CA TYR A 114 11.70 12.51 8.59
C TYR A 114 12.73 12.90 7.54
N ILE A 115 13.66 13.75 7.92
CA ILE A 115 14.83 14.10 7.13
C ILE A 115 16.04 13.94 8.03
N ARG A 116 17.02 13.21 7.58
CA ARG A 116 18.30 13.04 8.26
C ARG A 116 19.38 13.76 7.50
N TYR A 117 20.20 14.50 8.22
CA TYR A 117 21.37 15.09 7.64
C TYR A 117 22.54 14.12 7.71
N ASN A 118 23.47 14.24 6.80
CA ASN A 118 24.64 13.37 6.77
C ASN A 118 25.49 13.64 8.03
N PRO A 119 25.78 12.62 8.87
CA PRO A 119 26.55 12.77 10.10
C PRO A 119 28.01 13.21 9.88
N ASP A 120 28.54 13.11 8.65
CA ASP A 120 29.84 13.68 8.30
C ASP A 120 29.86 15.22 8.31
N TYR A 121 28.68 15.84 8.27
CA TYR A 121 28.50 17.29 8.21
C TYR A 121 27.80 17.87 9.44
N THR A 122 27.10 17.05 10.20
CA THR A 122 26.26 17.48 11.32
C THR A 122 26.35 16.48 12.47
N SER A 123 25.72 16.79 13.61
CA SER A 123 25.54 15.84 14.71
C SER A 123 24.74 14.60 14.24
N PRO A 124 25.01 13.40 14.76
CA PRO A 124 24.25 12.18 14.47
C PRO A 124 22.74 12.27 14.73
N THR A 125 22.30 13.20 15.56
CA THR A 125 20.89 13.47 15.86
C THR A 125 20.29 14.55 14.99
N SER A 126 21.07 15.23 14.14
CA SER A 126 20.59 16.34 13.33
C SER A 126 19.60 15.89 12.26
N GLY A 127 18.52 16.65 12.13
CA GLY A 127 17.43 16.38 11.21
C GLY A 127 16.09 16.65 11.86
N LEU A 128 15.03 16.30 11.17
CA LEU A 128 13.66 16.41 11.69
C LEU A 128 12.96 15.05 11.69
N PHE A 129 12.07 14.87 12.63
CA PHE A 129 11.19 13.72 12.73
C PHE A 129 9.79 14.19 13.15
N CYS A 130 8.81 14.00 12.30
CA CYS A 130 7.44 14.36 12.58
C CYS A 130 6.52 13.17 12.36
N SER A 131 5.58 12.95 13.26
CA SER A 131 4.59 11.88 13.13
C SER A 131 3.21 12.33 13.60
N LYS A 132 2.21 11.57 13.18
CA LYS A 132 0.83 11.66 13.68
C LYS A 132 0.35 10.31 14.18
N SER A 133 -0.51 10.32 15.20
CA SER A 133 -0.99 9.10 15.86
C SER A 133 -2.14 8.42 15.13
N SER A 134 -2.86 9.15 14.28
CA SER A 134 -3.98 8.63 13.46
C SER A 134 -4.10 9.43 12.17
N ALA A 135 -4.88 8.91 11.21
CA ALA A 135 -5.10 9.59 9.93
C ALA A 135 -5.66 11.01 10.10
N ASP A 136 -6.53 11.23 11.08
CA ASP A 136 -7.22 12.49 11.33
C ASP A 136 -6.48 13.43 12.29
N SER A 137 -5.32 13.00 12.83
CA SER A 137 -4.53 13.83 13.74
C SER A 137 -3.50 14.68 12.98
N THR A 138 -3.09 15.78 13.61
CA THR A 138 -2.03 16.66 13.10
C THR A 138 -0.65 16.07 13.33
N PHE A 139 0.30 16.37 12.45
CA PHE A 139 1.70 16.03 12.66
C PHE A 139 2.27 16.81 13.84
N LYS A 140 3.11 16.13 14.61
CA LYS A 140 3.87 16.71 15.71
C LYS A 140 5.36 16.46 15.48
N SER A 141 6.17 17.47 15.72
CA SER A 141 7.62 17.32 15.73
C SER A 141 8.04 16.52 16.97
N LEU A 142 8.92 15.58 16.79
CA LEU A 142 9.49 14.71 17.82
C LEU A 142 11.01 14.79 17.73
N GLU A 143 11.69 14.50 18.84
CA GLU A 143 13.14 14.43 18.82
C GLU A 143 13.63 13.30 17.90
N PRO A 144 14.55 13.59 16.97
CA PRO A 144 15.12 12.57 16.12
C PRO A 144 15.92 11.55 16.92
N THR A 145 15.80 10.27 16.58
CA THR A 145 16.58 9.20 17.20
C THR A 145 18.07 9.40 16.96
N ASN A 146 18.90 9.26 17.99
CA ASN A 146 20.34 9.36 17.87
C ASN A 146 20.90 8.15 17.10
N LEU A 147 21.51 8.41 15.94
CA LEU A 147 22.09 7.36 15.10
C LEU A 147 23.34 6.71 15.71
N SER A 148 24.01 7.36 16.65
CA SER A 148 25.14 6.75 17.35
C SER A 148 24.74 5.60 18.28
N LEU A 149 23.44 5.48 18.59
CA LEU A 149 22.86 4.36 19.34
C LEU A 149 22.45 3.19 18.43
N TYR A 150 22.61 3.35 17.11
CA TYR A 150 22.29 2.29 16.16
C TYR A 150 23.46 1.31 16.08
N ASP A 151 23.23 0.08 16.51
CA ASP A 151 24.16 -1.04 16.30
C ASP A 151 23.72 -1.79 15.02
N PRO A 152 24.55 -1.76 13.95
CA PRO A 152 24.21 -2.46 12.70
C PRO A 152 24.12 -3.99 12.87
N SER A 153 24.65 -4.53 13.96
CA SER A 153 24.60 -5.98 14.27
C SER A 153 23.33 -6.39 15.03
N ASP A 154 22.58 -5.44 15.55
CA ASP A 154 21.31 -5.70 16.26
C ASP A 154 20.19 -5.99 15.28
N THR A 155 19.90 -7.27 15.08
CA THR A 155 18.80 -7.77 14.21
C THR A 155 17.46 -7.92 14.95
N SER A 156 17.35 -7.45 16.18
CA SER A 156 16.14 -7.60 17.03
C SER A 156 15.06 -6.54 16.80
N ARG A 157 15.21 -5.68 15.80
CA ARG A 157 14.29 -4.57 15.48
C ARG A 157 13.49 -4.78 14.24
#